data_e9d143a8bb979f3e5a777a0d853661d8
#
_entry.id   e9d143a8bb979f3e5a777a0d853661d8
#
_cell.length_a   1.000
_cell.length_b   1.000
_cell.length_c   1.000
_cell.angle_alpha   90.00
_cell.angle_beta   90.00
_cell.angle_gamma   90.00
#
_symmetry.space_group_name_H-M   'P 1'
#
loop_
_entity.id
_entity.type
_entity.pdbx_description
1 polymer ?
#
loop_
_entity_poly.entity_id
_entity_poly.type
_entity_poly.pdbx_seq_one_letter_code
_entity_poly.pdbx_strand_id
1 'polypeptide(L)'
;MTRPNPAHPISLALLLLLCTAANTATKTATAAEAPKPRQIGSRTQLLLDERVIATSRNIQMTMHSPRRDGRVLLTNDQPWESDPDQRLAVYCSVLHDRGKFRIWYDLGHRSDPTRRVVAYAESSDGIHFVKPKLGLVEFGGSKENNVVMPAEIGGCSVWIDPLAPPEHRYKSQQKVYPSSQFHMYSSPDGIHWKMFRQIKIGAGGWDTQSIIYHDSASRKYLMFTRFWHSHRHGTGVAPDNYRCVRRLESTDLVRWTNQSIVMAPN
;
A
#
# COMPACT_ATOMS: atom_id res chain seq x y z
N MET A 1 36.05 74.47 31.33
CA MET A 1 35.55 75.41 32.35
C MET A 1 34.46 74.70 33.13
N THR A 2 34.80 74.22 34.28
CA THR A 2 34.28 74.49 35.62
C THR A 2 32.78 74.18 35.82
N ARG A 3 32.51 73.04 36.43
CA ARG A 3 31.80 72.74 37.71
C ARG A 3 30.51 73.55 38.06
N PRO A 4 29.64 73.13 39.00
CA PRO A 4 29.73 72.02 39.95
C PRO A 4 28.37 71.19 40.16
N ASN A 5 28.51 70.14 40.94
CA ASN A 5 27.53 69.41 41.71
C ASN A 5 26.94 70.16 42.90
N PRO A 6 25.73 69.93 43.42
CA PRO A 6 25.66 69.46 44.80
C PRO A 6 24.56 68.38 45.12
N ALA A 7 25.02 67.41 45.90
CA ALA A 7 24.56 66.98 47.23
C ALA A 7 23.11 66.48 47.47
N HIS A 8 23.07 65.30 48.08
CA HIS A 8 22.02 64.51 48.71
C HIS A 8 21.04 65.18 49.66
N PRO A 9 19.92 64.56 49.99
CA PRO A 9 19.87 63.89 51.28
C PRO A 9 19.21 62.46 51.27
N ILE A 10 19.66 61.71 52.25
CA ILE A 10 19.24 60.39 52.70
C ILE A 10 17.80 60.44 53.23
N SER A 11 16.96 59.53 52.81
CA SER A 11 15.72 59.23 53.52
C SER A 11 15.63 57.71 53.81
N LEU A 12 15.62 57.46 55.09
CA LEU A 12 15.42 56.19 55.76
C LEU A 12 13.98 55.69 55.50
N ALA A 13 13.77 54.61 54.83
CA ALA A 13 12.48 54.00 54.69
C ALA A 13 12.55 52.55 55.13
N LEU A 14 11.80 52.27 56.12
CA LEU A 14 11.40 51.10 56.87
C LEU A 14 11.23 49.85 56.06
N LEU A 15 11.99 48.82 56.37
CA LEU A 15 11.91 47.49 55.77
C LEU A 15 10.73 46.73 56.46
N LEU A 16 9.57 46.67 55.82
CA LEU A 16 8.49 45.78 56.22
C LEU A 16 8.76 44.40 55.55
N LEU A 17 9.12 43.38 56.36
CA LEU A 17 9.17 41.98 55.94
C LEU A 17 7.72 41.47 55.82
N LEU A 18 7.24 41.35 54.59
CA LEU A 18 6.07 40.54 54.29
C LEU A 18 6.54 39.08 54.03
N CYS A 19 6.34 38.21 55.02
CA CYS A 19 6.39 36.77 54.85
C CYS A 19 5.20 36.34 54.00
N THR A 20 5.40 36.21 52.68
CA THR A 20 4.45 35.48 51.83
C THR A 20 4.69 33.96 52.02
N ALA A 21 3.77 33.31 52.70
CA ALA A 21 3.73 31.86 52.76
C ALA A 21 3.53 31.33 51.34
N ALA A 22 4.58 30.78 50.74
CA ALA A 22 4.48 30.03 49.47
C ALA A 22 3.72 28.74 49.75
N ASN A 23 2.43 28.71 49.41
CA ASN A 23 1.66 27.49 49.33
C ASN A 23 2.22 26.66 48.17
N THR A 24 3.18 25.82 48.44
CA THR A 24 3.58 24.72 47.53
C THR A 24 2.47 23.70 47.49
N ALA A 25 1.51 23.92 46.58
CA ALA A 25 0.57 22.89 46.20
C ALA A 25 1.38 21.76 45.56
N THR A 26 1.64 20.72 46.36
CA THR A 26 2.18 19.45 45.83
C THR A 26 1.12 18.90 44.88
N LYS A 27 1.33 19.11 43.55
CA LYS A 27 0.57 18.36 42.56
C LYS A 27 0.88 16.89 42.76
N THR A 28 -0.02 16.20 43.44
CA THR A 28 -0.05 14.74 43.47
C THR A 28 -0.19 14.31 42.01
N ALA A 29 0.90 13.83 41.40
CA ALA A 29 0.85 13.21 40.11
C ALA A 29 -0.07 11.99 40.24
N THR A 30 -1.27 12.10 39.73
CA THR A 30 -2.17 10.95 39.58
C THR A 30 -1.41 9.95 38.74
N ALA A 31 -1.08 8.80 39.29
CA ALA A 31 -0.46 7.72 38.54
C ALA A 31 -1.35 7.44 37.35
N ALA A 32 -0.80 7.62 36.14
CA ALA A 32 -1.51 7.31 34.91
C ALA A 32 -1.98 5.85 35.02
N GLU A 33 -3.29 5.62 34.91
CA GLU A 33 -3.87 4.27 34.91
C GLU A 33 -3.13 3.45 33.86
N ALA A 34 -2.58 2.30 34.27
CA ALA A 34 -1.86 1.43 33.36
C ALA A 34 -2.78 1.08 32.18
N PRO A 35 -2.29 1.16 30.94
CA PRO A 35 -3.12 0.91 29.77
C PRO A 35 -3.73 -0.50 29.88
N LYS A 36 -5.05 -0.61 29.69
CA LYS A 36 -5.77 -1.89 29.73
C LYS A 36 -5.19 -2.84 28.68
N PRO A 37 -5.01 -4.12 29.02
CA PRO A 37 -4.53 -5.11 28.06
C PRO A 37 -5.39 -5.13 26.79
N ARG A 38 -4.75 -5.12 25.63
CA ARG A 38 -5.43 -5.19 24.34
C ARG A 38 -5.94 -6.61 24.10
N GLN A 39 -7.22 -6.75 23.79
CA GLN A 39 -7.79 -8.03 23.40
C GLN A 39 -7.37 -8.37 21.98
N ILE A 40 -6.50 -9.38 21.82
CA ILE A 40 -6.00 -9.82 20.51
C ILE A 40 -6.72 -11.06 19.99
N GLY A 41 -7.44 -11.79 20.85
CA GLY A 41 -8.13 -13.03 20.49
C GLY A 41 -7.19 -14.08 19.90
N SER A 42 -7.65 -14.80 18.89
CA SER A 42 -6.86 -15.81 18.14
C SER A 42 -6.16 -15.24 16.90
N ARG A 43 -6.13 -13.92 16.71
CA ARG A 43 -5.51 -13.30 15.53
C ARG A 43 -3.99 -13.33 15.63
N THR A 44 -3.33 -13.70 14.53
CA THR A 44 -1.88 -13.55 14.43
C THR A 44 -1.49 -12.10 14.61
N GLN A 45 -0.54 -11.85 15.50
CA GLN A 45 0.02 -10.51 15.73
C GLN A 45 1.42 -10.47 15.16
N LEU A 46 1.70 -9.45 14.36
CA LEU A 46 3.04 -9.16 13.89
C LEU A 46 3.71 -8.22 14.89
N LEU A 47 4.83 -8.61 15.45
CA LEU A 47 5.65 -7.81 16.35
C LEU A 47 6.53 -6.85 15.53
N LEU A 48 5.90 -5.87 14.88
CA LEU A 48 6.59 -4.87 14.06
C LEU A 48 7.06 -3.65 14.85
N ASP A 49 6.45 -3.45 16.01
CA ASP A 49 6.72 -2.34 16.93
C ASP A 49 6.28 -2.71 18.35
N GLU A 50 6.46 -1.80 19.29
CA GLU A 50 6.18 -2.03 20.70
C GLU A 50 4.68 -1.92 21.08
N ARG A 51 3.80 -1.61 20.16
CA ARG A 51 2.35 -1.34 20.46
C ARG A 51 1.61 -2.50 21.08
N VAL A 52 2.10 -3.72 20.95
CA VAL A 52 1.50 -4.94 21.53
C VAL A 52 2.31 -5.50 22.70
N ILE A 53 3.37 -4.81 23.11
CA ILE A 53 4.28 -5.20 24.18
C ILE A 53 4.05 -4.26 25.37
N ALA A 54 3.59 -4.80 26.49
CA ALA A 54 3.38 -4.02 27.71
C ALA A 54 4.71 -3.68 28.40
N THR A 55 5.61 -4.67 28.48
CA THR A 55 6.94 -4.53 29.07
C THR A 55 7.91 -5.48 28.38
N SER A 56 9.16 -5.08 28.26
CA SER A 56 10.22 -5.95 27.77
C SER A 56 11.45 -5.87 28.70
N ARG A 57 12.15 -6.97 28.89
CA ARG A 57 13.40 -7.03 29.65
C ARG A 57 14.38 -7.97 28.97
N ASN A 58 15.57 -7.48 28.67
CA ASN A 58 16.62 -8.24 27.99
C ASN A 58 16.19 -8.81 26.62
N ILE A 59 15.33 -8.08 25.90
CA ILE A 59 14.85 -8.41 24.57
C ILE A 59 15.22 -7.27 23.65
N GLN A 60 15.76 -7.61 22.48
CA GLN A 60 16.01 -6.68 21.39
C GLN A 60 15.16 -7.08 20.19
N MET A 61 14.42 -6.12 19.63
CA MET A 61 13.73 -6.32 18.36
C MET A 61 14.74 -6.17 17.22
N THR A 62 14.87 -7.19 16.40
CA THR A 62 15.78 -7.19 15.25
C THR A 62 14.99 -7.49 13.98
N MET A 63 15.08 -6.61 12.99
CA MET A 63 14.53 -6.86 11.66
C MET A 63 15.54 -7.69 10.88
N HIS A 64 15.15 -8.92 10.53
CA HIS A 64 15.96 -9.78 9.69
C HIS A 64 15.70 -9.52 8.21
N SER A 65 16.76 -9.34 7.44
CA SER A 65 16.65 -9.26 5.99
C SER A 65 16.19 -10.61 5.41
N PRO A 66 15.29 -10.61 4.41
CA PRO A 66 14.91 -11.84 3.74
C PRO A 66 16.10 -12.48 3.04
N ARG A 67 16.21 -13.79 3.15
CA ARG A 67 17.22 -14.56 2.43
C ARG A 67 16.80 -14.71 0.97
N ARG A 68 17.66 -14.32 0.04
CA ARG A 68 17.50 -14.59 -1.39
C ARG A 68 18.22 -15.88 -1.71
N ASP A 69 17.55 -16.83 -2.35
CA ASP A 69 18.18 -18.09 -2.79
C ASP A 69 18.69 -18.03 -4.24
N GLY A 70 18.45 -16.93 -4.95
CA GLY A 70 18.95 -16.69 -6.31
C GLY A 70 18.18 -17.39 -7.41
N ARG A 71 17.13 -18.15 -7.10
CA ARG A 71 16.34 -18.82 -8.13
C ARG A 71 15.50 -17.84 -8.92
N VAL A 72 15.47 -18.02 -10.25
CA VAL A 72 14.54 -17.34 -11.15
C VAL A 72 13.33 -18.25 -11.33
N LEU A 73 12.16 -17.78 -10.96
CA LEU A 73 10.91 -18.57 -10.97
C LEU A 73 10.15 -18.48 -12.29
N LEU A 74 10.26 -17.37 -13.00
CA LEU A 74 9.64 -17.15 -14.31
C LEU A 74 10.63 -16.46 -15.24
N THR A 75 10.70 -16.95 -16.48
CA THR A 75 11.50 -16.37 -17.57
C THR A 75 10.66 -16.24 -18.82
N ASN A 76 11.12 -15.54 -19.83
CA ASN A 76 10.52 -15.53 -21.17
C ASN A 76 10.95 -16.80 -21.94
N ASP A 77 10.32 -17.91 -21.66
CA ASP A 77 10.70 -19.23 -22.18
C ASP A 77 9.67 -19.86 -23.12
N GLN A 78 8.61 -19.12 -23.42
CA GLN A 78 7.54 -19.61 -24.32
C GLN A 78 7.59 -18.94 -25.68
N PRO A 79 7.13 -19.61 -26.75
CA PRO A 79 7.14 -19.03 -28.11
C PRO A 79 6.46 -17.67 -28.22
N TRP A 80 5.37 -17.45 -27.47
CA TRP A 80 4.65 -16.17 -27.47
C TRP A 80 5.33 -15.06 -26.63
N GLU A 81 6.40 -15.39 -25.93
CA GLU A 81 7.23 -14.49 -25.14
C GLU A 81 8.59 -14.22 -25.80
N SER A 82 8.82 -14.76 -27.00
CA SER A 82 10.13 -14.75 -27.66
C SER A 82 10.49 -13.44 -28.36
N ASP A 83 9.56 -12.50 -28.45
CA ASP A 83 9.83 -11.18 -29.01
C ASP A 83 10.92 -10.47 -28.16
N PRO A 84 12.05 -10.02 -28.74
CA PRO A 84 13.15 -9.38 -27.99
C PRO A 84 12.73 -8.15 -27.18
N ASP A 85 11.66 -7.47 -27.60
CA ASP A 85 11.10 -6.34 -26.87
C ASP A 85 10.07 -6.76 -25.82
N GLN A 86 9.69 -8.04 -25.79
CA GLN A 86 8.79 -8.57 -24.78
C GLN A 86 9.48 -8.64 -23.43
N ARG A 87 8.78 -8.26 -22.37
CA ARG A 87 9.30 -8.33 -21.02
C ARG A 87 8.23 -8.80 -20.04
N LEU A 88 8.64 -9.58 -19.07
CA LEU A 88 7.88 -9.74 -17.86
C LEU A 88 7.92 -8.41 -17.10
N ALA A 89 6.75 -7.83 -16.86
CA ALA A 89 6.69 -6.58 -16.12
C ALA A 89 6.86 -6.83 -14.62
N VAL A 90 7.27 -5.78 -13.92
CA VAL A 90 7.49 -5.82 -12.46
C VAL A 90 6.22 -6.11 -11.66
N TYR A 91 5.05 -5.91 -12.27
CA TYR A 91 3.77 -6.02 -11.58
C TYR A 91 3.21 -7.42 -11.71
N CYS A 92 3.03 -8.07 -10.56
CA CYS A 92 2.42 -9.39 -10.49
C CYS A 92 1.62 -9.54 -9.19
N SER A 93 0.70 -10.50 -9.20
CA SER A 93 0.00 -10.95 -7.99
C SER A 93 0.24 -12.44 -7.81
N VAL A 94 0.63 -12.82 -6.62
CA VAL A 94 0.85 -14.21 -6.25
C VAL A 94 -0.13 -14.59 -5.14
N LEU A 95 -0.86 -15.68 -5.34
CA LEU A 95 -1.79 -16.22 -4.34
C LEU A 95 -1.53 -17.72 -4.16
N HIS A 96 -1.59 -18.18 -2.92
CA HIS A 96 -1.70 -19.61 -2.62
C HIS A 96 -3.17 -19.91 -2.38
N ASP A 97 -3.77 -20.73 -3.23
CA ASP A 97 -5.18 -21.06 -3.18
C ASP A 97 -5.46 -22.48 -3.65
N ARG A 98 -6.26 -23.21 -2.87
CA ARG A 98 -6.66 -24.59 -3.17
C ARG A 98 -5.48 -25.50 -3.50
N GLY A 99 -4.40 -25.40 -2.71
CA GLY A 99 -3.19 -26.21 -2.84
C GLY A 99 -2.28 -25.83 -4.01
N LYS A 100 -2.51 -24.70 -4.67
CA LYS A 100 -1.66 -24.20 -5.75
C LYS A 100 -1.18 -22.78 -5.48
N PHE A 101 0.05 -22.50 -5.84
CA PHE A 101 0.56 -21.15 -6.04
C PHE A 101 0.17 -20.69 -7.44
N ARG A 102 -0.44 -19.52 -7.53
CA ARG A 102 -0.93 -18.91 -8.76
C ARG A 102 -0.31 -17.55 -8.92
N ILE A 103 0.18 -17.24 -10.10
CA ILE A 103 0.76 -15.95 -10.41
C ILE A 103 0.09 -15.36 -11.65
N TRP A 104 -0.35 -14.12 -11.53
CA TRP A 104 -0.78 -13.27 -12.63
C TRP A 104 0.26 -12.19 -12.81
N TYR A 105 0.76 -12.03 -14.02
CA TYR A 105 1.85 -11.12 -14.31
C TYR A 105 1.60 -10.36 -15.60
N ASP A 106 2.05 -9.11 -15.63
CA ASP A 106 2.02 -8.32 -16.85
C ASP A 106 3.07 -8.85 -17.82
N LEU A 107 2.64 -9.12 -19.02
CA LEU A 107 3.50 -9.37 -20.17
C LEU A 107 3.39 -8.15 -21.08
N GLY A 108 4.42 -7.30 -21.07
CA GLY A 108 4.43 -6.02 -21.77
C GLY A 108 5.43 -5.98 -22.91
N HIS A 109 5.35 -4.94 -23.73
CA HIS A 109 6.28 -4.68 -24.82
C HIS A 109 6.99 -3.34 -24.60
N ARG A 110 8.31 -3.26 -24.82
CA ARG A 110 9.10 -2.06 -24.49
C ARG A 110 8.73 -0.87 -25.36
N SER A 111 8.63 -1.10 -26.66
CA SER A 111 8.40 -0.05 -27.65
C SER A 111 6.91 0.16 -27.96
N ASP A 112 6.02 -0.73 -27.54
CA ASP A 112 4.59 -0.63 -27.79
C ASP A 112 3.78 -0.87 -26.52
N PRO A 113 3.37 0.20 -25.83
CA PRO A 113 2.59 0.06 -24.59
C PRO A 113 1.18 -0.50 -24.81
N THR A 114 0.70 -0.57 -26.06
CA THR A 114 -0.62 -1.16 -26.36
C THR A 114 -0.55 -2.69 -26.42
N ARG A 115 0.64 -3.26 -26.58
CA ARG A 115 0.88 -4.71 -26.56
C ARG A 115 1.18 -5.19 -25.13
N ARG A 116 0.18 -5.11 -24.29
CA ARG A 116 0.24 -5.60 -22.92
C ARG A 116 -0.90 -6.58 -22.68
N VAL A 117 -0.59 -7.62 -21.93
CA VAL A 117 -1.55 -8.64 -21.53
C VAL A 117 -1.27 -9.09 -20.10
N VAL A 118 -2.25 -9.69 -19.47
CA VAL A 118 -2.05 -10.41 -18.21
C VAL A 118 -1.94 -11.89 -18.52
N ALA A 119 -0.80 -12.45 -18.18
CA ALA A 119 -0.51 -13.87 -18.31
C ALA A 119 -0.62 -14.57 -16.95
N TYR A 120 -0.78 -15.89 -16.98
CA TYR A 120 -0.98 -16.74 -15.81
C TYR A 120 0.02 -17.88 -15.78
N ALA A 121 0.49 -18.21 -14.58
CA ALA A 121 1.23 -19.42 -14.32
C ALA A 121 0.82 -20.02 -12.97
N GLU A 122 1.00 -21.33 -12.81
CA GLU A 122 0.68 -22.03 -11.58
C GLU A 122 1.77 -23.01 -11.17
N SER A 123 1.85 -23.30 -9.87
CA SER A 123 2.79 -24.25 -9.29
C SER A 123 2.17 -24.97 -8.10
N SER A 124 2.57 -26.22 -7.85
CA SER A 124 2.21 -26.95 -6.64
C SER A 124 3.17 -26.69 -5.47
N ASP A 125 4.37 -26.24 -5.74
CA ASP A 125 5.44 -26.08 -4.75
C ASP A 125 5.92 -24.62 -4.57
N GLY A 126 5.44 -23.69 -5.40
CA GLY A 126 5.84 -22.28 -5.40
C GLY A 126 7.20 -22.02 -6.04
N ILE A 127 7.80 -23.03 -6.67
CA ILE A 127 9.13 -22.97 -7.28
C ILE A 127 9.06 -23.29 -8.77
N HIS A 128 8.42 -24.40 -9.14
CA HIS A 128 8.32 -24.85 -10.51
C HIS A 128 6.98 -24.42 -11.09
N PHE A 129 6.99 -23.29 -11.79
CA PHE A 129 5.79 -22.74 -12.41
C PHE A 129 5.59 -23.26 -13.82
N VAL A 130 4.35 -23.63 -14.13
CA VAL A 130 3.89 -24.05 -15.46
C VAL A 130 3.04 -22.94 -16.04
N LYS A 131 3.21 -22.67 -17.34
CA LYS A 131 2.41 -21.73 -18.15
C LYS A 131 1.46 -22.52 -19.04
N PRO A 132 0.21 -22.76 -18.62
CA PRO A 132 -0.72 -23.58 -19.38
C PRO A 132 -1.19 -22.86 -20.65
N LYS A 133 -1.41 -23.61 -21.73
CA LYS A 133 -2.07 -23.09 -22.93
C LYS A 133 -3.59 -23.04 -22.67
N LEU A 134 -4.13 -21.85 -22.54
CA LEU A 134 -5.51 -21.62 -22.10
C LEU A 134 -6.49 -21.38 -23.24
N GLY A 135 -6.03 -20.95 -24.41
CA GLY A 135 -6.88 -20.73 -25.57
C GLY A 135 -7.81 -19.51 -25.50
N LEU A 136 -7.63 -18.62 -24.53
CA LEU A 136 -8.58 -17.57 -24.20
C LEU A 136 -8.38 -16.29 -25.03
N VAL A 137 -7.16 -15.81 -25.11
CA VAL A 137 -6.83 -14.53 -25.71
C VAL A 137 -5.81 -14.74 -26.83
N GLU A 138 -6.05 -14.13 -27.98
CA GLU A 138 -5.06 -14.11 -29.05
C GLU A 138 -3.93 -13.15 -28.68
N PHE A 139 -2.70 -13.66 -28.74
CA PHE A 139 -1.50 -12.88 -28.48
C PHE A 139 -0.33 -13.43 -29.32
N GLY A 140 0.37 -12.55 -30.02
CA GLY A 140 1.44 -12.98 -30.91
C GLY A 140 0.98 -13.84 -32.10
N GLY A 141 -0.27 -13.66 -32.55
CA GLY A 141 -0.86 -14.42 -33.68
C GLY A 141 -1.37 -15.80 -33.31
N SER A 142 -1.44 -16.16 -32.02
CA SER A 142 -1.90 -17.47 -31.58
C SER A 142 -2.68 -17.38 -30.24
N LYS A 143 -3.60 -18.32 -30.05
CA LYS A 143 -4.25 -18.58 -28.76
C LYS A 143 -3.56 -19.67 -27.93
N GLU A 144 -2.54 -20.31 -28.48
CA GLU A 144 -1.74 -21.35 -27.80
C GLU A 144 -0.82 -20.74 -26.73
N ASN A 145 -1.41 -19.98 -25.80
CA ASN A 145 -0.69 -19.20 -24.81
C ASN A 145 -1.41 -19.22 -23.43
N ASN A 146 -0.78 -18.63 -22.43
CA ASN A 146 -1.27 -18.52 -21.05
C ASN A 146 -1.89 -17.14 -20.71
N VAL A 147 -2.28 -16.38 -21.71
CA VAL A 147 -2.89 -15.06 -21.51
C VAL A 147 -4.33 -15.22 -21.04
N VAL A 148 -4.68 -14.51 -19.96
CA VAL A 148 -6.02 -14.59 -19.34
C VAL A 148 -6.86 -13.34 -19.58
N MET A 149 -6.24 -12.20 -19.83
CA MET A 149 -6.97 -10.97 -20.18
C MET A 149 -6.05 -9.94 -20.85
N PRO A 150 -6.59 -9.03 -21.67
CA PRO A 150 -5.82 -7.86 -22.09
C PRO A 150 -5.41 -7.04 -20.87
N ALA A 151 -4.20 -6.51 -20.88
CA ALA A 151 -3.77 -5.59 -19.85
C ALA A 151 -3.96 -4.16 -20.31
N GLU A 152 -4.45 -3.34 -19.42
CA GLU A 152 -4.36 -1.91 -19.52
C GLU A 152 -3.16 -1.44 -18.71
N ILE A 153 -2.68 -0.23 -18.91
CA ILE A 153 -1.44 0.22 -18.27
C ILE A 153 -1.66 0.34 -16.75
N GLY A 154 -0.72 -0.17 -15.95
CA GLY A 154 -0.67 0.09 -14.52
C GLY A 154 -0.75 -1.11 -13.59
N GLY A 155 -0.42 -2.29 -14.10
CA GLY A 155 -0.28 -3.49 -13.30
C GLY A 155 -1.58 -4.23 -13.05
N CYS A 156 -1.45 -5.54 -12.92
CA CYS A 156 -2.53 -6.45 -12.59
C CYS A 156 -2.52 -6.69 -11.08
N SER A 157 -3.57 -6.26 -10.39
CA SER A 157 -3.79 -6.62 -8.99
C SER A 157 -4.89 -7.66 -8.91
N VAL A 158 -4.56 -8.86 -8.42
CA VAL A 158 -5.52 -9.95 -8.22
C VAL A 158 -5.61 -10.27 -6.73
N TRP A 159 -6.85 -10.44 -6.25
CA TRP A 159 -7.11 -10.87 -4.88
C TRP A 159 -8.32 -11.78 -4.80
N ILE A 160 -8.44 -12.51 -3.69
CA ILE A 160 -9.63 -13.28 -3.35
C ILE A 160 -10.52 -12.38 -2.49
N ASP A 161 -11.76 -12.23 -2.93
CA ASP A 161 -12.77 -11.47 -2.19
C ASP A 161 -13.55 -12.42 -1.27
N PRO A 162 -13.39 -12.33 0.06
CA PRO A 162 -14.05 -13.24 0.99
C PRO A 162 -15.57 -13.01 1.09
N LEU A 163 -16.07 -11.89 0.55
CA LEU A 163 -17.50 -11.56 0.58
C LEU A 163 -18.21 -11.89 -0.73
N ALA A 164 -17.47 -12.25 -1.77
CA ALA A 164 -18.06 -12.55 -3.06
C ALA A 164 -18.57 -14.00 -3.11
N PRO A 165 -19.66 -14.25 -3.85
CA PRO A 165 -20.09 -15.60 -4.16
C PRO A 165 -19.06 -16.32 -5.05
N PRO A 166 -19.09 -17.66 -5.11
CA PRO A 166 -18.06 -18.46 -5.78
C PRO A 166 -17.76 -18.04 -7.21
N GLU A 167 -18.77 -17.67 -7.98
CA GLU A 167 -18.67 -17.24 -9.39
C GLU A 167 -17.94 -15.90 -9.57
N HIS A 168 -17.76 -15.13 -8.50
CA HIS A 168 -17.08 -13.84 -8.48
C HIS A 168 -15.94 -13.79 -7.47
N ARG A 169 -15.46 -14.94 -7.02
CA ARG A 169 -14.52 -15.10 -5.92
C ARG A 169 -13.20 -14.37 -6.14
N TYR A 170 -12.63 -14.46 -7.32
CA TYR A 170 -11.45 -13.68 -7.66
C TYR A 170 -11.85 -12.32 -8.20
N LYS A 171 -11.09 -11.32 -7.81
CA LYS A 171 -11.22 -9.96 -8.32
C LYS A 171 -9.90 -9.49 -8.90
N SER A 172 -9.99 -8.66 -9.91
CA SER A 172 -8.83 -7.93 -10.44
C SER A 172 -9.19 -6.48 -10.69
N GLN A 173 -8.20 -5.63 -10.57
CA GLN A 173 -8.30 -4.23 -10.89
C GLN A 173 -7.19 -3.87 -11.87
N GLN A 174 -7.56 -3.17 -12.93
CA GLN A 174 -6.64 -2.62 -13.91
C GLN A 174 -6.92 -1.16 -14.15
N LYS A 175 -5.87 -0.38 -14.33
CA LYS A 175 -6.01 1.03 -14.68
C LYS A 175 -6.14 1.20 -16.19
N VAL A 176 -7.06 2.07 -16.61
CA VAL A 176 -7.22 2.48 -18.01
C VAL A 176 -6.41 3.74 -18.29
N TYR A 177 -5.47 3.69 -19.22
CA TYR A 177 -4.66 4.83 -19.60
C TYR A 177 -5.26 5.56 -20.84
N PRO A 178 -5.20 6.88 -20.90
CA PRO A 178 -4.66 7.86 -19.93
C PRO A 178 -5.66 8.34 -18.88
N SER A 179 -6.83 7.76 -18.83
CA SER A 179 -7.91 8.18 -17.93
C SER A 179 -7.61 7.89 -16.45
N SER A 180 -8.42 8.46 -15.55
CA SER A 180 -8.43 8.10 -14.12
C SER A 180 -9.44 6.98 -13.82
N GLN A 181 -9.73 6.14 -14.81
CA GLN A 181 -10.67 5.04 -14.70
C GLN A 181 -9.95 3.74 -14.37
N PHE A 182 -10.67 2.86 -13.70
CA PHE A 182 -10.26 1.50 -13.43
C PHE A 182 -11.34 0.55 -13.90
N HIS A 183 -10.91 -0.51 -14.57
CA HIS A 183 -11.75 -1.64 -14.86
C HIS A 183 -11.63 -2.67 -13.75
N MET A 184 -12.78 -3.10 -13.24
CA MET A 184 -12.89 -4.11 -12.21
C MET A 184 -13.38 -5.41 -12.86
N TYR A 185 -12.62 -6.47 -12.63
CA TYR A 185 -12.90 -7.79 -13.16
C TYR A 185 -13.21 -8.78 -12.05
N SER A 186 -14.01 -9.80 -12.36
CA SER A 186 -14.23 -10.93 -11.48
C SER A 186 -14.09 -12.24 -12.24
N SER A 187 -13.76 -13.30 -11.49
CA SER A 187 -13.59 -14.65 -12.03
C SER A 187 -13.94 -15.69 -10.97
N PRO A 188 -14.50 -16.85 -11.34
CA PRO A 188 -14.71 -17.98 -10.44
C PRO A 188 -13.41 -18.73 -10.11
N ASP A 189 -12.43 -18.69 -11.00
CA ASP A 189 -11.26 -19.57 -10.99
C ASP A 189 -9.91 -18.83 -11.14
N GLY A 190 -9.93 -17.53 -11.41
CA GLY A 190 -8.73 -16.72 -11.66
C GLY A 190 -8.20 -16.82 -13.10
N ILE A 191 -8.92 -17.51 -13.98
CA ILE A 191 -8.58 -17.75 -15.39
C ILE A 191 -9.61 -17.10 -16.32
N HIS A 192 -10.90 -17.36 -16.07
CA HIS A 192 -12.00 -16.84 -16.87
C HIS A 192 -12.51 -15.53 -16.27
N TRP A 193 -12.05 -14.41 -16.84
CA TRP A 193 -12.33 -13.08 -16.32
C TRP A 193 -13.44 -12.37 -17.07
N LYS A 194 -14.30 -11.67 -16.32
CA LYS A 194 -15.33 -10.78 -16.86
C LYS A 194 -15.25 -9.43 -16.20
N MET A 195 -15.24 -8.36 -17.00
CA MET A 195 -15.39 -7.00 -16.48
C MET A 195 -16.81 -6.84 -15.94
N PHE A 196 -16.93 -6.38 -14.69
CA PHE A 196 -18.23 -6.16 -14.07
C PHE A 196 -18.48 -4.68 -13.75
N ARG A 197 -17.44 -3.87 -13.70
CA ARG A 197 -17.58 -2.46 -13.37
C ARG A 197 -16.42 -1.63 -13.91
N GLN A 198 -16.76 -0.40 -14.29
CA GLN A 198 -15.81 0.68 -14.50
C GLN A 198 -16.00 1.69 -13.37
N ILE A 199 -14.91 2.09 -12.71
CA ILE A 199 -14.92 3.05 -11.62
C ILE A 199 -13.97 4.20 -11.93
N LYS A 200 -14.29 5.38 -11.40
CA LYS A 200 -13.43 6.56 -11.47
C LYS A 200 -13.03 6.94 -10.06
N ILE A 201 -11.74 6.92 -9.81
CA ILE A 201 -11.16 7.32 -8.53
C ILE A 201 -10.41 8.62 -8.77
N GLY A 202 -10.76 9.69 -8.12
CA GLY A 202 -10.25 11.06 -8.30
C GLY A 202 -8.81 11.25 -8.75
N ALA A 203 -8.30 12.45 -8.86
CA ALA A 203 -6.96 12.73 -9.36
C ALA A 203 -5.85 11.96 -8.63
N GLY A 204 -4.83 11.52 -9.36
CA GLY A 204 -3.66 10.83 -8.81
C GLY A 204 -2.81 10.16 -9.89
N GLY A 205 -1.52 9.95 -9.61
CA GLY A 205 -0.58 9.30 -10.52
C GLY A 205 -0.69 7.77 -10.49
N TRP A 206 -1.68 7.21 -11.14
CA TRP A 206 -2.14 5.83 -11.07
C TRP A 206 -1.37 4.84 -11.97
N ASP A 207 -0.10 5.03 -12.26
CA ASP A 207 0.62 4.18 -13.21
C ASP A 207 1.34 2.98 -12.58
N THR A 208 1.04 2.68 -11.31
CA THR A 208 1.60 1.53 -10.60
C THR A 208 0.50 0.60 -10.14
N GLN A 209 0.88 -0.63 -9.80
CA GLN A 209 -0.04 -1.60 -9.22
C GLN A 209 -0.68 -1.03 -7.94
N SER A 210 -2.01 -1.07 -7.88
CA SER A 210 -2.78 -0.78 -6.67
C SER A 210 -3.14 -2.10 -5.99
N ILE A 211 -3.02 -2.17 -4.68
CA ILE A 211 -3.35 -3.37 -3.90
C ILE A 211 -4.70 -3.17 -3.23
N ILE A 212 -5.60 -4.13 -3.41
CA ILE A 212 -6.92 -4.14 -2.79
C ILE A 212 -7.09 -5.42 -1.97
N TYR A 213 -7.66 -5.28 -0.78
CA TYR A 213 -8.10 -6.42 0.03
C TYR A 213 -9.26 -6.01 0.93
N HIS A 214 -10.01 -7.01 1.43
CA HIS A 214 -11.03 -6.81 2.45
C HIS A 214 -10.43 -6.89 3.85
N ASP A 215 -10.53 -5.81 4.61
CA ASP A 215 -10.14 -5.78 6.02
C ASP A 215 -11.33 -6.20 6.91
N SER A 216 -11.22 -7.37 7.51
CA SER A 216 -12.27 -7.91 8.38
C SER A 216 -12.50 -7.09 9.65
N ALA A 217 -11.50 -6.34 10.11
CA ALA A 217 -11.61 -5.52 11.32
C ALA A 217 -12.48 -4.29 11.09
N SER A 218 -12.24 -3.56 10.02
CA SER A 218 -13.05 -2.40 9.64
C SER A 218 -14.30 -2.79 8.82
N ARG A 219 -14.37 -4.02 8.33
CA ARG A 219 -15.39 -4.52 7.39
C ARG A 219 -15.47 -3.70 6.11
N LYS A 220 -14.32 -3.27 5.61
CA LYS A 220 -14.18 -2.45 4.40
C LYS A 220 -13.15 -3.04 3.46
N TYR A 221 -13.26 -2.71 2.20
CA TYR A 221 -12.18 -2.85 1.25
C TYR A 221 -11.20 -1.70 1.42
N LEU A 222 -9.93 -2.02 1.50
CA LEU A 222 -8.83 -1.04 1.55
C LEU A 222 -8.07 -1.11 0.24
N MET A 223 -7.79 0.05 -0.34
CA MET A 223 -6.93 0.18 -1.51
C MET A 223 -5.69 0.98 -1.14
N PHE A 224 -4.53 0.41 -1.41
CA PHE A 224 -3.24 1.11 -1.32
C PHE A 224 -2.75 1.38 -2.73
N THR A 225 -2.48 2.64 -3.02
CA THR A 225 -2.14 3.06 -4.37
C THR A 225 -1.17 4.23 -4.35
N ARG A 226 -0.41 4.37 -5.42
CA ARG A 226 0.49 5.51 -5.60
C ARG A 226 -0.30 6.81 -5.67
N PHE A 227 0.29 7.84 -5.09
CA PHE A 227 -0.18 9.22 -5.18
C PHE A 227 1.01 10.17 -5.34
N TRP A 228 0.83 11.22 -6.14
CA TRP A 228 1.76 12.33 -6.19
C TRP A 228 1.29 13.41 -5.23
N HIS A 229 2.05 13.68 -4.20
CA HIS A 229 1.81 14.80 -3.30
C HIS A 229 2.61 16.00 -3.80
N SER A 230 1.94 17.13 -3.96
CA SER A 230 2.57 18.42 -4.28
C SER A 230 2.26 19.39 -3.16
N HIS A 231 3.23 20.16 -2.75
CA HIS A 231 3.00 21.29 -1.83
C HIS A 231 2.14 22.40 -2.47
N ARG A 232 2.03 22.40 -3.80
CA ARG A 232 1.10 23.23 -4.56
C ARG A 232 0.07 22.34 -5.21
N HIS A 233 -1.20 22.65 -5.03
CA HIS A 233 -2.32 21.92 -5.63
C HIS A 233 -2.23 21.97 -7.18
N GLY A 234 -1.44 21.06 -7.75
CA GLY A 234 -1.25 20.94 -9.19
C GLY A 234 -1.06 19.49 -9.60
N THR A 235 -1.56 19.14 -10.78
CA THR A 235 -1.52 17.79 -11.35
C THR A 235 -0.24 17.51 -12.15
N GLY A 236 0.73 18.44 -12.17
CA GLY A 236 1.98 18.32 -12.91
C GLY A 236 3.11 17.68 -12.08
N VAL A 237 4.10 17.12 -12.77
CA VAL A 237 5.37 16.71 -12.17
C VAL A 237 6.20 17.97 -11.95
N ALA A 238 5.95 18.66 -10.83
CA ALA A 238 6.81 19.76 -10.40
C ALA A 238 8.02 19.21 -9.63
N PRO A 239 9.13 19.93 -9.53
CA PRO A 239 10.31 19.53 -8.77
C PRO A 239 10.02 19.15 -7.32
N ASP A 240 8.95 19.69 -6.75
CA ASP A 240 8.54 19.49 -5.36
C ASP A 240 7.56 18.33 -5.17
N ASN A 241 7.25 17.57 -6.23
CA ASN A 241 6.34 16.44 -6.16
C ASN A 241 7.09 15.20 -5.69
N TYR A 242 6.58 14.55 -4.67
CA TYR A 242 7.10 13.26 -4.23
C TYR A 242 6.05 12.17 -4.32
N ARG A 243 6.53 10.95 -4.54
CA ARG A 243 5.69 9.76 -4.55
C ARG A 243 5.36 9.35 -3.12
N CYS A 244 4.10 9.10 -2.87
CA CYS A 244 3.63 8.54 -1.61
C CYS A 244 2.65 7.41 -1.87
N VAL A 245 2.33 6.67 -0.82
CA VAL A 245 1.24 5.70 -0.82
C VAL A 245 0.07 6.31 -0.10
N ARG A 246 -1.09 6.29 -0.74
CA ARG A 246 -2.35 6.64 -0.10
C ARG A 246 -3.22 5.41 0.09
N ARG A 247 -4.02 5.44 1.14
CA ARG A 247 -5.06 4.49 1.43
C ARG A 247 -6.43 5.10 1.11
N LEU A 248 -7.27 4.31 0.48
CA LEU A 248 -8.69 4.60 0.29
C LEU A 248 -9.51 3.46 0.89
N GLU A 249 -10.77 3.74 1.19
CA GLU A 249 -11.71 2.80 1.77
C GLU A 249 -12.98 2.71 0.94
N SER A 250 -13.58 1.51 0.87
CA SER A 250 -14.86 1.27 0.20
C SER A 250 -15.65 0.17 0.91
N THR A 251 -16.97 0.21 0.84
CA THR A 251 -17.85 -0.88 1.30
C THR A 251 -18.41 -1.70 0.14
N ASP A 252 -18.24 -1.23 -1.10
CA ASP A 252 -18.91 -1.78 -2.29
C ASP A 252 -17.99 -1.95 -3.51
N LEU A 253 -16.67 -1.68 -3.37
CA LEU A 253 -15.69 -1.66 -4.46
C LEU A 253 -15.96 -0.61 -5.56
N VAL A 254 -16.95 0.24 -5.38
CA VAL A 254 -17.37 1.24 -6.38
C VAL A 254 -17.06 2.65 -5.91
N ARG A 255 -17.48 2.97 -4.70
CA ARG A 255 -17.26 4.29 -4.08
C ARG A 255 -16.08 4.22 -3.14
N TRP A 256 -15.05 5.00 -3.42
CA TRP A 256 -13.82 5.06 -2.64
C TRP A 256 -13.69 6.40 -1.95
N THR A 257 -13.52 6.38 -0.65
CA THR A 257 -13.49 7.54 0.26
C THR A 257 -12.32 7.45 1.24
N ASN A 258 -12.27 8.36 2.20
CA ASN A 258 -11.30 8.39 3.31
C ASN A 258 -9.84 8.29 2.84
N GLN A 259 -9.48 9.20 1.92
CA GLN A 259 -8.13 9.25 1.39
C GLN A 259 -7.15 9.74 2.47
N SER A 260 -6.16 8.94 2.78
CA SER A 260 -5.07 9.31 3.69
C SER A 260 -3.72 8.90 3.13
N ILE A 261 -2.72 9.76 3.26
CA ILE A 261 -1.33 9.39 2.97
C ILE A 261 -0.85 8.51 4.13
N VAL A 262 -0.38 7.31 3.81
CA VAL A 262 0.09 6.33 4.79
C VAL A 262 1.59 6.10 4.74
N MET A 263 2.23 6.52 3.64
CA MET A 263 3.68 6.48 3.47
C MET A 263 4.11 7.62 2.57
N ALA A 264 5.07 8.40 3.03
CA ALA A 264 5.71 9.49 2.30
C ALA A 264 7.22 9.42 2.53
N PRO A 265 8.05 9.98 1.65
CA PRO A 265 9.47 10.21 1.92
C PRO A 265 9.63 11.13 3.14
N ASN A 266 10.72 10.93 3.90
CA ASN A 266 11.14 11.83 4.97
C ASN A 266 11.74 13.12 4.40
#